data_65f5e34d375e3645e1f524d9c8e65351
#
_entry.id   65f5e34d375e3645e1f524d9c8e65351
#
_cell.length_a   1.000
_cell.length_b   1.000
_cell.length_c   1.000
_cell.angle_alpha   90.00
_cell.angle_beta   90.00
_cell.angle_gamma   90.00
#
_symmetry.space_group_name_H-M   'P 1'
#
loop_
_entity.id
_entity.type
_entity.pdbx_description
1 polymer ?
#
loop_
_entity_poly.entity_id
_entity_poly.type
_entity_poly.pdbx_seq_one_letter_code
_entity_poly.pdbx_strand_id
1 'polypeptide(L)'
;MTTQEAKLILQAYRPGSEDGKDPFFATALELTRTDKELGEWFARQCEFDQMMSIALQSEIPPAGLRDSILARKALPQVSKKAKPFQALSIFLSVAAAIVLFVGIALFHGGVQHGSSSAELTVAAFTRQALDIKEQGKVSLATKSTNPSQLRKWLAERGAPNDFVVPPGLNGIPSLGCQSYEMGGTKVTLICFDLGNNQVAHLFVVDKSALTDASPDSRPELREDNGLAFATWTSGNKSYVLTGDNITRETIQKLI
;
A
#
# COMPACT_ATOMS: atom_id res chain seq x y z
N MET A 1 -0.42 -20.07 -28.88
CA MET A 1 -0.19 -18.92 -27.98
C MET A 1 -0.59 -17.67 -28.72
N THR A 2 -1.38 -16.81 -28.11
CA THR A 2 -1.77 -15.50 -28.67
C THR A 2 -0.69 -14.45 -28.41
N THR A 3 -0.67 -13.36 -29.19
CA THR A 3 0.26 -12.23 -28.97
C THR A 3 0.13 -11.64 -27.56
N GLN A 4 -1.07 -11.62 -26.97
CA GLN A 4 -1.30 -11.14 -25.62
C GLN A 4 -0.70 -12.09 -24.55
N GLU A 5 -0.86 -13.39 -24.71
CA GLU A 5 -0.23 -14.39 -23.82
C GLU A 5 1.30 -14.29 -23.90
N ALA A 6 1.84 -14.12 -25.11
CA ALA A 6 3.28 -13.95 -25.31
C ALA A 6 3.80 -12.68 -24.61
N LYS A 7 3.09 -11.55 -24.69
CA LYS A 7 3.45 -10.32 -23.99
C LYS A 7 3.51 -10.54 -22.47
N LEU A 8 2.54 -11.22 -21.87
CA LEU A 8 2.54 -11.52 -20.44
C LEU A 8 3.73 -12.38 -20.01
N ILE A 9 4.08 -13.39 -20.81
CA ILE A 9 5.25 -14.25 -20.55
C ILE A 9 6.55 -13.44 -20.66
N LEU A 10 6.69 -12.66 -21.74
CA LEU A 10 7.90 -11.88 -22.03
C LEU A 10 8.13 -10.70 -21.06
N GLN A 11 7.11 -10.24 -20.32
CA GLN A 11 7.28 -9.27 -19.23
C GLN A 11 8.11 -9.82 -18.05
N ALA A 12 8.14 -11.13 -17.87
CA ALA A 12 8.95 -11.78 -16.84
C ALA A 12 10.37 -12.13 -17.33
N TYR A 13 10.66 -11.97 -18.62
CA TYR A 13 11.94 -12.30 -19.22
C TYR A 13 13.02 -11.28 -18.81
N ARG A 14 14.18 -11.76 -18.40
CA ARG A 14 15.33 -10.93 -18.00
C ARG A 14 16.45 -11.02 -19.04
N PRO A 15 16.70 -9.95 -19.80
CA PRO A 15 17.81 -9.91 -20.76
C PRO A 15 19.16 -10.18 -20.07
N GLY A 16 19.96 -11.07 -20.68
CA GLY A 16 21.28 -11.41 -20.15
C GLY A 16 21.31 -12.44 -19.03
N SER A 17 20.17 -12.98 -18.63
CA SER A 17 20.06 -14.10 -17.69
C SER A 17 19.99 -15.47 -18.41
N GLU A 18 19.87 -16.55 -17.63
CA GLU A 18 19.64 -17.91 -18.15
C GLU A 18 18.21 -18.11 -18.71
N ASP A 19 17.34 -17.11 -18.61
CA ASP A 19 15.95 -17.19 -19.07
C ASP A 19 15.82 -17.52 -20.57
N GLY A 20 16.83 -17.14 -21.38
CA GLY A 20 16.88 -17.51 -22.80
C GLY A 20 16.99 -19.01 -23.08
N LYS A 21 17.37 -19.82 -22.08
CA LYS A 21 17.47 -21.27 -22.16
C LYS A 21 16.24 -21.98 -21.54
N ASP A 22 15.39 -21.23 -20.85
CA ASP A 22 14.21 -21.79 -20.19
C ASP A 22 13.12 -22.11 -21.22
N PRO A 23 12.63 -23.35 -21.30
CA PRO A 23 11.53 -23.73 -22.19
C PRO A 23 10.26 -22.91 -22.00
N PHE A 24 10.05 -22.33 -20.82
CA PHE A 24 8.91 -21.46 -20.53
C PHE A 24 8.84 -20.24 -21.45
N PHE A 25 9.99 -19.65 -21.80
CA PHE A 25 10.07 -18.50 -22.69
C PHE A 25 10.21 -18.88 -24.19
N ALA A 26 10.58 -20.12 -24.50
CA ALA A 26 10.94 -20.53 -25.85
C ALA A 26 9.86 -20.21 -26.89
N THR A 27 8.59 -20.56 -26.62
CA THR A 27 7.48 -20.34 -27.56
C THR A 27 7.15 -18.84 -27.72
N ALA A 28 7.28 -18.06 -26.65
CA ALA A 28 7.03 -16.63 -26.69
C ALA A 28 8.15 -15.90 -27.45
N LEU A 29 9.41 -16.31 -27.26
CA LEU A 29 10.56 -15.80 -28.00
C LEU A 29 10.50 -16.15 -29.50
N GLU A 30 10.02 -17.34 -29.85
CA GLU A 30 9.84 -17.71 -31.28
C GLU A 30 8.76 -16.83 -31.94
N LEU A 31 7.69 -16.51 -31.20
CA LEU A 31 6.64 -15.64 -31.72
C LEU A 31 7.15 -14.21 -31.99
N THR A 32 8.14 -13.69 -31.23
CA THR A 32 8.74 -12.38 -31.52
C THR A 32 9.49 -12.31 -32.84
N ARG A 33 9.90 -13.47 -33.40
CA ARG A 33 10.58 -13.55 -34.70
C ARG A 33 9.60 -13.54 -35.87
N THR A 34 8.38 -14.02 -35.65
CA THR A 34 7.35 -14.14 -36.68
C THR A 34 6.34 -12.99 -36.66
N ASP A 35 6.07 -12.41 -35.49
CA ASP A 35 5.20 -11.26 -35.29
C ASP A 35 6.07 -10.00 -35.12
N LYS A 36 6.11 -9.16 -36.16
CA LYS A 36 6.95 -7.94 -36.21
C LYS A 36 6.57 -6.96 -35.10
N GLU A 37 5.26 -6.76 -34.83
CA GLU A 37 4.78 -5.83 -33.81
C GLU A 37 5.19 -6.29 -32.41
N LEU A 38 5.05 -7.57 -32.13
CA LEU A 38 5.50 -8.18 -30.88
C LEU A 38 7.02 -8.08 -30.70
N GLY A 39 7.77 -8.32 -31.78
CA GLY A 39 9.24 -8.20 -31.78
C GLY A 39 9.71 -6.77 -31.48
N GLU A 40 9.12 -5.76 -32.10
CA GLU A 40 9.43 -4.35 -31.84
C GLU A 40 9.05 -3.92 -30.42
N TRP A 41 7.92 -4.40 -29.91
CA TRP A 41 7.52 -4.14 -28.54
C TRP A 41 8.51 -4.79 -27.55
N PHE A 42 8.90 -6.04 -27.79
CA PHE A 42 9.83 -6.76 -26.92
C PHE A 42 11.23 -6.14 -26.92
N ALA A 43 11.71 -5.67 -28.08
CA ALA A 43 12.98 -4.95 -28.16
C ALA A 43 12.99 -3.68 -27.30
N ARG A 44 11.93 -2.87 -27.36
CA ARG A 44 11.78 -1.68 -26.51
C ARG A 44 11.72 -2.02 -25.02
N GLN A 45 11.05 -3.14 -24.65
CA GLN A 45 11.00 -3.61 -23.27
C GLN A 45 12.41 -3.98 -22.77
N CYS A 46 13.18 -4.74 -23.55
CA CYS A 46 14.54 -5.12 -23.18
C CYS A 46 15.48 -3.89 -23.06
N GLU A 47 15.34 -2.90 -23.94
CA GLU A 47 16.10 -1.65 -23.86
C GLU A 47 15.77 -0.87 -22.59
N PHE A 48 14.49 -0.76 -22.25
CA PHE A 48 14.04 -0.13 -21.00
C PHE A 48 14.61 -0.84 -19.76
N ASP A 49 14.53 -2.17 -19.71
CA ASP A 49 15.04 -2.96 -18.59
C ASP A 49 16.55 -2.81 -18.43
N GLN A 50 17.28 -2.72 -19.54
CA GLN A 50 18.72 -2.47 -19.54
C GLN A 50 19.04 -1.07 -18.99
N MET A 51 18.34 -0.02 -19.43
CA MET A 51 18.52 1.33 -18.91
C MET A 51 18.21 1.41 -17.41
N MET A 52 17.12 0.77 -16.97
CA MET A 52 16.76 0.70 -15.55
C MET A 52 17.82 -0.04 -14.72
N SER A 53 18.35 -1.16 -15.25
CA SER A 53 19.42 -1.91 -14.59
C SER A 53 20.68 -1.05 -14.40
N ILE A 54 21.09 -0.30 -15.41
CA ILE A 54 22.25 0.61 -15.34
C ILE A 54 21.99 1.71 -14.32
N ALA A 55 20.80 2.33 -14.33
CA ALA A 55 20.43 3.37 -13.38
C ALA A 55 20.46 2.87 -11.94
N LEU A 56 19.90 1.69 -11.68
CA LEU A 56 19.91 1.08 -10.33
C LEU A 56 21.30 0.66 -9.86
N GLN A 57 22.17 0.22 -10.77
CA GLN A 57 23.56 -0.14 -10.44
C GLN A 57 24.44 1.10 -10.14
N SER A 58 24.05 2.27 -10.60
CA SER A 58 24.75 3.52 -10.28
C SER A 58 24.47 4.03 -8.88
N GLU A 59 23.41 3.56 -8.22
CA GLU A 59 23.07 3.91 -6.84
C GLU A 59 23.97 3.16 -5.85
N ILE A 60 24.64 3.90 -4.99
CA ILE A 60 25.51 3.32 -3.95
C ILE A 60 24.64 2.95 -2.75
N PRO A 61 24.51 1.65 -2.41
CA PRO A 61 23.73 1.24 -1.24
C PRO A 61 24.32 1.84 0.06
N PRO A 62 23.47 2.15 1.05
CA PRO A 62 23.96 2.62 2.36
C PRO A 62 24.98 1.66 2.97
N ALA A 63 26.04 2.22 3.57
CA ALA A 63 27.04 1.42 4.26
C ALA A 63 26.39 0.55 5.35
N GLY A 64 26.72 -0.74 5.39
CA GLY A 64 26.17 -1.70 6.37
C GLY A 64 24.81 -2.31 6.01
N LEU A 65 24.19 -1.93 4.88
CA LEU A 65 22.90 -2.53 4.46
C LEU A 65 23.03 -4.06 4.28
N ARG A 66 24.11 -4.52 3.64
CA ARG A 66 24.39 -5.95 3.44
C ARG A 66 24.46 -6.70 4.77
N ASP A 67 25.19 -6.14 5.73
CA ASP A 67 25.40 -6.78 7.03
C ASP A 67 24.12 -6.83 7.85
N SER A 68 23.28 -5.80 7.78
CA SER A 68 21.96 -5.80 8.43
C SER A 68 20.98 -6.81 7.81
N ILE A 69 21.04 -7.02 6.50
CA ILE A 69 20.23 -8.06 5.82
C ILE A 69 20.73 -9.46 6.21
N LEU A 70 22.04 -9.68 6.23
CA LEU A 70 22.61 -10.97 6.59
C LEU A 70 22.42 -11.29 8.07
N ALA A 71 22.50 -10.30 8.96
CA ALA A 71 22.23 -10.47 10.38
C ALA A 71 20.79 -10.91 10.66
N ARG A 72 19.81 -10.42 9.89
CA ARG A 72 18.42 -10.91 9.97
C ARG A 72 18.25 -12.36 9.53
N LYS A 73 19.06 -12.83 8.59
CA LYS A 73 19.06 -14.23 8.15
C LYS A 73 19.71 -15.17 9.19
N ALA A 74 20.59 -14.63 10.02
CA ALA A 74 21.29 -15.37 11.08
C ALA A 74 20.47 -15.51 12.37
N LEU A 75 19.26 -14.98 12.46
CA LEU A 75 18.35 -15.30 13.56
C LEU A 75 18.07 -16.81 13.51
N PRO A 76 18.39 -17.56 14.59
CA PRO A 76 18.20 -18.99 14.58
C PRO A 76 16.72 -19.28 14.34
N GLN A 77 16.43 -19.93 13.23
CA GLN A 77 15.18 -20.65 13.11
C GLN A 77 15.16 -21.63 14.29
N VAL A 78 14.25 -21.43 15.22
CA VAL A 78 14.00 -22.38 16.28
C VAL A 78 13.56 -23.67 15.63
N SER A 79 14.56 -24.49 15.25
CA SER A 79 14.34 -25.86 14.83
C SER A 79 13.74 -26.58 16.01
N LYS A 80 12.45 -26.87 15.94
CA LYS A 80 11.78 -27.81 16.83
C LYS A 80 12.35 -29.21 16.55
N LYS A 81 13.53 -29.51 17.10
CA LYS A 81 13.96 -30.90 17.24
C LYS A 81 13.04 -31.55 18.24
N ALA A 82 12.07 -32.28 17.75
CA ALA A 82 11.30 -33.23 18.54
C ALA A 82 12.27 -34.28 19.10
N LYS A 83 12.57 -34.20 20.39
CA LYS A 83 13.15 -35.33 21.11
C LYS A 83 12.03 -36.33 21.42
N PRO A 84 12.22 -37.66 21.18
CA PRO A 84 11.26 -38.64 21.61
C PRO A 84 11.32 -38.72 23.14
N PHE A 85 10.33 -38.18 23.82
CA PHE A 85 10.18 -38.36 25.25
C PHE A 85 9.18 -39.52 25.52
N GLN A 86 9.69 -40.49 26.24
CA GLN A 86 9.02 -41.73 26.60
C GLN A 86 7.67 -41.48 27.25
N ALA A 87 6.69 -42.30 26.86
CA ALA A 87 5.38 -42.39 27.45
C ALA A 87 5.48 -42.95 28.88
N LEU A 88 5.41 -42.09 29.87
CA LEU A 88 4.94 -42.44 31.20
C LEU A 88 4.78 -41.19 32.07
N SER A 89 3.69 -40.45 31.91
CA SER A 89 3.13 -39.53 32.92
C SER A 89 1.99 -38.67 32.34
N ILE A 90 1.06 -39.30 31.62
CA ILE A 90 -0.02 -38.58 30.90
C ILE A 90 -1.13 -38.06 31.84
N PHE A 91 -1.14 -38.42 33.12
CA PHE A 91 -2.22 -38.04 34.02
C PHE A 91 -1.95 -36.90 35.02
N LEU A 92 -0.69 -36.41 35.11
CA LEU A 92 -0.37 -35.27 36.00
C LEU A 92 -0.16 -33.96 35.24
N SER A 93 -0.08 -33.97 33.89
CA SER A 93 0.25 -32.82 33.07
C SER A 93 -0.96 -31.99 32.63
N VAL A 94 -2.17 -32.55 32.66
CA VAL A 94 -3.38 -31.82 32.21
C VAL A 94 -3.78 -30.73 33.21
N ALA A 95 -3.66 -31.00 34.52
CA ALA A 95 -3.96 -29.99 35.55
C ALA A 95 -2.92 -28.83 35.55
N ALA A 96 -1.62 -29.18 35.37
CA ALA A 96 -0.56 -28.17 35.28
C ALA A 96 -0.64 -27.33 33.98
N ALA A 97 -1.07 -27.93 32.87
CA ALA A 97 -1.27 -27.20 31.63
C ALA A 97 -2.45 -26.21 31.69
N ILE A 98 -3.55 -26.60 32.39
CA ILE A 98 -4.70 -25.70 32.57
C ILE A 98 -4.33 -24.54 33.50
N VAL A 99 -3.62 -24.80 34.62
CA VAL A 99 -3.15 -23.73 35.51
C VAL A 99 -2.12 -22.82 34.82
N LEU A 100 -1.23 -23.38 33.99
CA LEU A 100 -0.28 -22.60 33.22
C LEU A 100 -0.98 -21.81 32.09
N PHE A 101 -1.99 -22.40 31.44
CA PHE A 101 -2.76 -21.69 30.39
C PHE A 101 -3.67 -20.61 31.00
N VAL A 102 -4.30 -20.86 32.13
CA VAL A 102 -5.07 -19.85 32.87
C VAL A 102 -4.13 -18.82 33.50
N GLY A 103 -2.99 -19.22 34.04
CA GLY A 103 -1.96 -18.30 34.53
C GLY A 103 -1.35 -17.45 33.45
N ILE A 104 -1.05 -18.02 32.27
CA ILE A 104 -0.60 -17.31 31.09
C ILE A 104 -1.72 -16.43 30.52
N ALA A 105 -2.97 -16.89 30.49
CA ALA A 105 -4.11 -16.07 30.06
C ALA A 105 -4.41 -14.93 31.05
N LEU A 106 -4.25 -15.14 32.35
CA LEU A 106 -4.40 -14.08 33.37
C LEU A 106 -3.16 -13.16 33.42
N PHE A 107 -1.95 -13.69 33.15
CA PHE A 107 -0.72 -12.90 33.11
C PHE A 107 -0.57 -12.19 31.77
N HIS A 108 -1.05 -12.75 30.66
CA HIS A 108 -1.12 -12.09 29.34
C HIS A 108 -2.40 -11.29 29.16
N GLY A 109 -3.44 -11.53 29.99
CA GLY A 109 -4.58 -10.62 30.11
C GLY A 109 -4.24 -9.34 30.90
N GLY A 110 -3.07 -9.30 31.55
CA GLY A 110 -2.50 -8.10 32.18
C GLY A 110 -1.36 -7.45 31.43
N VAL A 111 -0.74 -8.12 30.46
CA VAL A 111 -0.05 -7.48 29.34
C VAL A 111 -1.13 -7.14 28.35
N GLN A 112 -1.88 -6.09 28.63
CA GLN A 112 -2.27 -5.22 27.56
C GLN A 112 -0.99 -5.08 26.71
N HIS A 113 -0.94 -5.77 25.54
CA HIS A 113 -0.59 -4.99 24.38
C HIS A 113 -1.47 -3.74 24.53
N GLY A 114 -0.88 -2.71 25.11
CA GLY A 114 -1.21 -1.40 24.70
C GLY A 114 -0.99 -1.43 23.17
N SER A 115 -2.00 -1.80 22.45
CA SER A 115 -2.55 -0.86 21.52
C SER A 115 -2.72 0.38 22.39
N SER A 116 -1.64 1.14 22.57
CA SER A 116 -1.78 2.54 22.56
C SER A 116 -2.48 2.69 21.22
N SER A 117 -3.79 2.82 21.24
CA SER A 117 -4.52 3.59 20.27
C SER A 117 -3.74 4.88 20.29
N ALA A 118 -2.68 4.95 19.50
CA ALA A 118 -1.92 6.17 19.34
C ALA A 118 -2.99 7.09 18.81
N GLU A 119 -3.48 7.92 19.75
CA GLU A 119 -4.58 8.82 19.47
C GLU A 119 -4.25 9.49 18.15
N LEU A 120 -5.07 9.25 17.14
CA LEU A 120 -4.79 9.70 15.79
C LEU A 120 -4.93 11.22 15.78
N THR A 121 -3.83 11.94 15.71
CA THR A 121 -3.81 13.40 15.54
C THR A 121 -3.95 13.79 14.07
N VAL A 122 -4.35 15.02 13.78
CA VAL A 122 -4.37 15.57 12.41
C VAL A 122 -3.01 15.44 11.75
N ALA A 123 -1.93 15.71 12.49
CA ALA A 123 -0.57 15.57 11.98
C ALA A 123 -0.21 14.11 11.66
N ALA A 124 -0.58 13.17 12.52
CA ALA A 124 -0.34 11.74 12.29
C ALA A 124 -1.17 11.21 11.11
N PHE A 125 -2.44 11.60 11.00
CA PHE A 125 -3.29 11.28 9.86
C PHE A 125 -2.70 11.80 8.55
N THR A 126 -2.30 13.08 8.52
CA THR A 126 -1.69 13.70 7.35
C THR A 126 -0.42 12.95 6.94
N ARG A 127 0.49 12.69 7.88
CA ARG A 127 1.74 11.98 7.60
C ARG A 127 1.48 10.58 7.05
N GLN A 128 0.60 9.79 7.68
CA GLN A 128 0.29 8.43 7.21
C GLN A 128 -0.37 8.44 5.82
N ALA A 129 -1.22 9.43 5.51
CA ALA A 129 -1.80 9.59 4.17
C ALA A 129 -0.72 9.87 3.11
N LEU A 130 0.25 10.74 3.41
CA LEU A 130 1.37 11.04 2.52
C LEU A 130 2.32 9.84 2.40
N ASP A 131 2.61 9.13 3.48
CA ASP A 131 3.45 7.91 3.47
C ASP A 131 2.86 6.81 2.56
N ILE A 132 1.53 6.62 2.58
CA ILE A 132 0.84 5.66 1.68
C ILE A 132 1.08 6.04 0.21
N LYS A 133 1.02 7.32 -0.11
CA LYS A 133 1.26 7.84 -1.46
C LYS A 133 2.73 7.69 -1.86
N GLU A 134 3.67 8.14 -1.03
CA GLU A 134 5.12 8.12 -1.33
C GLU A 134 5.65 6.69 -1.48
N GLN A 135 5.15 5.75 -0.68
CA GLN A 135 5.57 4.34 -0.76
C GLN A 135 4.93 3.58 -1.94
N GLY A 136 4.18 4.26 -2.81
CA GLY A 136 3.46 3.61 -3.91
C GLY A 136 2.42 2.59 -3.44
N LYS A 137 1.97 2.68 -2.19
CA LYS A 137 0.98 1.77 -1.58
C LYS A 137 -0.47 2.16 -1.87
N VAL A 138 -0.68 3.18 -2.69
CA VAL A 138 -2.02 3.53 -3.16
C VAL A 138 -2.56 2.38 -3.97
N SER A 139 -3.54 1.67 -3.42
CA SER A 139 -4.24 0.58 -4.08
C SER A 139 -5.74 0.83 -4.02
N LEU A 140 -6.47 0.39 -5.03
CA LEU A 140 -7.92 0.51 -5.07
C LEU A 140 -8.54 -0.87 -4.85
N ALA A 141 -9.29 -1.03 -3.76
CA ALA A 141 -9.99 -2.27 -3.48
C ALA A 141 -11.25 -2.42 -4.34
N THR A 142 -11.84 -1.30 -4.76
CA THR A 142 -12.92 -1.29 -5.76
C THR A 142 -12.68 -0.17 -6.76
N LYS A 143 -12.96 -0.46 -8.03
CA LYS A 143 -12.86 0.49 -9.13
C LYS A 143 -14.28 0.82 -9.61
N SER A 144 -14.63 2.10 -9.61
CA SER A 144 -15.92 2.57 -10.15
C SER A 144 -15.84 4.07 -10.41
N THR A 145 -16.45 4.50 -11.49
CA THR A 145 -16.71 5.91 -11.77
C THR A 145 -18.02 6.41 -11.16
N ASN A 146 -18.81 5.51 -10.56
CA ASN A 146 -20.08 5.86 -9.92
C ASN A 146 -19.90 6.14 -8.42
N PRO A 147 -20.02 7.40 -7.96
CA PRO A 147 -19.83 7.77 -6.56
C PRO A 147 -20.76 7.03 -5.58
N SER A 148 -21.99 6.71 -5.99
CA SER A 148 -22.94 5.99 -5.12
C SER A 148 -22.49 4.55 -4.84
N GLN A 149 -21.88 3.88 -5.82
CA GLN A 149 -21.31 2.55 -5.62
C GLN A 149 -20.10 2.59 -4.66
N LEU A 150 -19.24 3.60 -4.80
CA LEU A 150 -18.10 3.79 -3.91
C LEU A 150 -18.55 4.04 -2.46
N ARG A 151 -19.55 4.92 -2.27
CA ARG A 151 -20.11 5.20 -0.94
C ARG A 151 -20.74 3.96 -0.30
N LYS A 152 -21.49 3.16 -1.07
CA LYS A 152 -22.05 1.91 -0.58
C LYS A 152 -20.96 0.93 -0.15
N TRP A 153 -19.93 0.75 -0.96
CA TRP A 153 -18.79 -0.13 -0.67
C TRP A 153 -18.04 0.29 0.61
N LEU A 154 -17.85 1.59 0.82
CA LEU A 154 -17.23 2.17 2.01
C LEU A 154 -18.10 1.96 3.26
N ALA A 155 -19.43 2.20 3.14
CA ALA A 155 -20.39 1.99 4.22
C ALA A 155 -20.38 0.54 4.74
N GLU A 156 -20.35 -0.44 3.82
CA GLU A 156 -20.29 -1.88 4.16
C GLU A 156 -19.03 -2.25 4.96
N ARG A 157 -18.00 -1.39 4.94
CA ARG A 157 -16.72 -1.58 5.65
C ARG A 157 -16.57 -0.70 6.88
N GLY A 158 -17.61 0.06 7.22
CA GLY A 158 -17.58 1.02 8.32
C GLY A 158 -16.57 2.15 8.13
N ALA A 159 -16.24 2.47 6.86
CA ALA A 159 -15.38 3.57 6.51
C ALA A 159 -16.20 4.85 6.25
N PRO A 160 -15.63 6.06 6.44
CA PRO A 160 -16.29 7.31 6.12
C PRO A 160 -16.85 7.32 4.69
N ASN A 161 -18.15 7.50 4.52
CA ASN A 161 -18.84 7.44 3.23
C ASN A 161 -19.72 8.66 2.93
N ASP A 162 -19.94 9.52 3.92
CA ASP A 162 -20.75 10.72 3.88
C ASP A 162 -19.91 12.02 3.71
N PHE A 163 -18.76 11.89 3.07
CA PHE A 163 -17.84 13.01 2.80
C PHE A 163 -18.33 13.93 1.68
N VAL A 164 -17.85 15.17 1.71
CA VAL A 164 -18.05 16.16 0.65
C VAL A 164 -16.84 16.16 -0.27
N VAL A 165 -17.08 16.03 -1.57
CA VAL A 165 -16.03 16.16 -2.58
C VAL A 165 -15.71 17.65 -2.78
N PRO A 166 -14.43 18.06 -2.77
CA PRO A 166 -14.05 19.44 -3.02
C PRO A 166 -14.58 19.96 -4.38
N PRO A 167 -14.91 21.27 -4.46
CA PRO A 167 -15.52 21.85 -5.67
C PRO A 167 -14.75 21.57 -6.97
N GLY A 168 -13.42 21.62 -6.93
CA GLY A 168 -12.58 21.37 -8.11
C GLY A 168 -12.51 19.90 -8.54
N LEU A 169 -12.98 18.96 -7.72
CA LEU A 169 -13.12 17.55 -8.09
C LEU A 169 -14.54 17.19 -8.56
N ASN A 170 -15.49 18.13 -8.50
CA ASN A 170 -16.84 17.87 -8.98
C ASN A 170 -16.85 17.64 -10.49
N GLY A 171 -17.47 16.54 -10.92
CA GLY A 171 -17.53 16.15 -12.32
C GLY A 171 -16.29 15.42 -12.84
N ILE A 172 -15.22 15.33 -12.05
CA ILE A 172 -14.06 14.52 -12.39
C ILE A 172 -14.37 13.05 -12.10
N PRO A 173 -14.10 12.13 -13.05
CA PRO A 173 -14.39 10.71 -12.83
C PRO A 173 -13.52 10.12 -11.72
N SER A 174 -14.14 9.38 -10.81
CA SER A 174 -13.41 8.58 -9.83
C SER A 174 -12.81 7.35 -10.49
N LEU A 175 -11.62 6.95 -10.07
CA LEU A 175 -10.98 5.68 -10.44
C LEU A 175 -11.44 4.54 -9.52
N GLY A 176 -11.75 4.86 -8.28
CA GLY A 176 -12.13 3.89 -7.26
C GLY A 176 -11.85 4.39 -5.85
N CYS A 177 -12.00 3.46 -4.89
CA CYS A 177 -11.71 3.77 -3.48
C CYS A 177 -11.05 2.61 -2.74
N GLN A 178 -10.53 2.92 -1.55
CA GLN A 178 -9.96 1.99 -0.58
C GLN A 178 -10.32 2.44 0.83
N SER A 179 -10.37 1.49 1.76
CA SER A 179 -10.42 1.76 3.20
C SER A 179 -9.12 1.30 3.85
N TYR A 180 -8.42 2.22 4.50
CA TYR A 180 -7.25 1.92 5.32
C TYR A 180 -7.63 1.93 6.80
N GLU A 181 -6.73 1.39 7.62
CA GLU A 181 -6.80 1.51 9.08
C GLU A 181 -5.56 2.25 9.57
N MET A 182 -5.77 3.40 10.23
CA MET A 182 -4.74 4.26 10.76
C MET A 182 -5.01 4.50 12.25
N GLY A 183 -4.10 4.05 13.13
CA GLY A 183 -4.30 4.18 14.58
C GLY A 183 -5.60 3.55 15.10
N GLY A 184 -6.04 2.44 14.51
CA GLY A 184 -7.32 1.78 14.86
C GLY A 184 -8.57 2.46 14.26
N THR A 185 -8.40 3.50 13.46
CA THR A 185 -9.47 4.27 12.82
C THR A 185 -9.58 3.97 11.34
N LYS A 186 -10.80 3.83 10.83
CA LYS A 186 -11.04 3.67 9.39
C LYS A 186 -10.88 4.99 8.65
N VAL A 187 -10.08 4.97 7.60
CA VAL A 187 -9.80 6.10 6.72
C VAL A 187 -10.20 5.72 5.30
N THR A 188 -10.93 6.58 4.65
CA THR A 188 -11.33 6.43 3.25
C THR A 188 -10.31 7.09 2.34
N LEU A 189 -9.93 6.41 1.26
CA LEU A 189 -9.23 6.98 0.11
C LEU A 189 -10.14 6.91 -1.12
N ILE A 190 -10.25 8.02 -1.85
CA ILE A 190 -10.85 8.06 -3.18
C ILE A 190 -9.83 8.64 -4.15
N CYS A 191 -9.68 8.01 -5.31
CA CYS A 191 -8.80 8.50 -6.38
C CYS A 191 -9.63 9.04 -7.54
N PHE A 192 -9.18 10.16 -8.11
CA PHE A 192 -9.82 10.85 -9.23
C PHE A 192 -8.83 10.98 -10.38
N ASP A 193 -9.31 10.72 -11.61
CA ASP A 193 -8.52 10.86 -12.82
C ASP A 193 -8.59 12.31 -13.34
N LEU A 194 -7.50 13.03 -13.20
CA LEU A 194 -7.38 14.41 -13.70
C LEU A 194 -6.98 14.46 -15.19
N GLY A 195 -6.71 13.30 -15.80
CA GLY A 195 -6.12 13.21 -17.14
C GLY A 195 -4.61 13.46 -17.12
N ASN A 196 -3.97 13.31 -18.29
CA ASN A 196 -2.53 13.55 -18.48
C ASN A 196 -1.63 12.82 -17.45
N ASN A 197 -1.97 11.62 -17.06
CA ASN A 197 -1.27 10.82 -16.05
C ASN A 197 -1.23 11.49 -14.65
N GLN A 198 -2.20 12.34 -14.35
CA GLN A 198 -2.38 12.98 -13.05
C GLN A 198 -3.54 12.33 -12.30
N VAL A 199 -3.32 12.00 -11.04
CA VAL A 199 -4.33 11.38 -10.17
C VAL A 199 -4.39 12.14 -8.87
N ALA A 200 -5.61 12.57 -8.47
CA ALA A 200 -5.84 13.14 -7.16
C ALA A 200 -6.25 12.06 -6.17
N HIS A 201 -5.69 12.12 -4.96
CA HIS A 201 -5.93 11.21 -3.84
C HIS A 201 -6.57 12.00 -2.70
N LEU A 202 -7.84 11.73 -2.43
CA LEU A 202 -8.59 12.35 -1.33
C LEU A 202 -8.71 11.33 -0.18
N PHE A 203 -8.00 11.60 0.92
CA PHE A 203 -8.14 10.86 2.16
C PHE A 203 -9.16 11.54 3.06
N VAL A 204 -10.01 10.75 3.71
CA VAL A 204 -11.08 11.23 4.57
C VAL A 204 -11.15 10.39 5.83
N VAL A 205 -11.23 11.06 6.98
CA VAL A 205 -11.42 10.44 8.30
C VAL A 205 -12.52 11.17 9.06
N ASP A 206 -13.20 10.45 9.95
CA ASP A 206 -14.15 11.08 10.86
C ASP A 206 -13.41 12.02 11.83
N LYS A 207 -13.87 13.25 11.95
CA LYS A 207 -13.29 14.27 12.85
C LYS A 207 -13.26 13.79 14.30
N SER A 208 -14.29 13.05 14.72
CA SER A 208 -14.38 12.49 16.08
C SER A 208 -13.31 11.44 16.40
N ALA A 209 -12.61 10.91 15.38
CA ALA A 209 -11.52 9.97 15.56
C ALA A 209 -10.15 10.65 15.72
N LEU A 210 -10.10 11.98 15.58
CA LEU A 210 -8.89 12.79 15.74
C LEU A 210 -8.94 13.53 17.08
N THR A 211 -7.86 13.48 17.85
CA THR A 211 -7.81 14.07 19.20
C THR A 211 -7.60 15.57 19.19
N ASP A 212 -7.05 16.13 18.11
CA ASP A 212 -6.69 17.55 17.96
C ASP A 212 -7.38 18.20 16.75
N ALA A 213 -8.48 17.60 16.25
CA ALA A 213 -9.20 18.16 15.10
C ALA A 213 -9.80 19.52 15.46
N SER A 214 -9.35 20.55 14.75
CA SER A 214 -9.88 21.91 14.83
C SER A 214 -11.36 21.98 14.40
N PRO A 215 -12.10 23.03 14.78
CA PRO A 215 -13.35 23.39 14.12
C PRO A 215 -13.18 23.47 12.60
N ASP A 216 -14.29 23.64 11.87
CA ASP A 216 -14.23 23.78 10.42
C ASP A 216 -13.16 24.77 10.00
N SER A 217 -12.28 24.32 9.12
CA SER A 217 -11.13 25.10 8.65
C SER A 217 -11.14 25.22 7.13
N ARG A 218 -10.61 26.34 6.63
CA ARG A 218 -10.35 26.47 5.19
C ARG A 218 -9.21 25.52 4.81
N PRO A 219 -9.18 25.03 3.55
CA PRO A 219 -8.06 24.25 3.05
C PRO A 219 -6.73 24.96 3.22
N GLU A 220 -5.79 24.32 3.87
CA GLU A 220 -4.42 24.78 4.07
C GLU A 220 -3.49 24.02 3.13
N LEU A 221 -2.91 24.76 2.17
CA LEU A 221 -2.03 24.23 1.15
C LEU A 221 -0.59 24.22 1.65
N ARG A 222 0.02 23.05 1.70
CA ARG A 222 1.40 22.84 2.18
C ARG A 222 2.20 22.05 1.14
N GLU A 223 3.50 22.01 1.34
CA GLU A 223 4.43 21.19 0.57
C GLU A 223 5.46 20.58 1.54
N ASP A 224 5.70 19.28 1.39
CA ASP A 224 6.71 18.55 2.13
C ASP A 224 7.48 17.64 1.16
N ASN A 225 8.82 17.73 1.16
CA ASN A 225 9.72 16.95 0.29
C ASN A 225 9.33 16.99 -1.21
N GLY A 226 8.81 18.13 -1.70
CA GLY A 226 8.36 18.29 -3.09
C GLY A 226 6.97 17.69 -3.35
N LEU A 227 6.30 17.16 -2.34
CA LEU A 227 4.94 16.67 -2.41
C LEU A 227 3.96 17.76 -1.95
N ALA A 228 3.16 18.28 -2.86
CA ALA A 228 2.11 19.21 -2.55
C ALA A 228 0.88 18.50 -1.98
N PHE A 229 0.26 19.09 -0.95
CA PHE A 229 -0.97 18.59 -0.35
C PHE A 229 -1.79 19.72 0.28
N ALA A 230 -3.07 19.45 0.50
CA ALA A 230 -3.95 20.34 1.25
C ALA A 230 -4.64 19.59 2.38
N THR A 231 -4.83 20.25 3.53
CA THR A 231 -5.54 19.70 4.68
C THR A 231 -6.64 20.65 5.12
N TRP A 232 -7.79 20.13 5.53
CA TRP A 232 -8.89 20.91 6.09
C TRP A 232 -9.84 20.04 6.88
N THR A 233 -10.70 20.68 7.64
CA THR A 233 -11.81 20.04 8.34
C THR A 233 -13.12 20.70 7.91
N SER A 234 -14.13 19.91 7.58
CA SER A 234 -15.46 20.39 7.20
C SER A 234 -16.54 19.44 7.72
N GLY A 235 -17.49 19.99 8.46
CA GLY A 235 -18.51 19.22 9.16
C GLY A 235 -17.90 18.19 10.12
N ASN A 236 -18.25 16.92 9.95
CA ASN A 236 -17.71 15.83 10.78
C ASN A 236 -16.55 15.09 10.12
N LYS A 237 -15.84 15.70 9.19
CA LYS A 237 -14.75 15.05 8.45
C LYS A 237 -13.49 15.90 8.43
N SER A 238 -12.35 15.24 8.46
CA SER A 238 -11.05 15.82 8.16
C SER A 238 -10.49 15.19 6.88
N TYR A 239 -9.82 16.00 6.10
CA TYR A 239 -9.42 15.71 4.73
C TYR A 239 -7.92 15.94 4.53
N VAL A 240 -7.32 15.10 3.70
CA VAL A 240 -6.01 15.33 3.07
C VAL A 240 -6.17 15.11 1.57
N LEU A 241 -5.80 16.10 0.76
CA LEU A 241 -5.75 16.00 -0.70
C LEU A 241 -4.32 16.08 -1.17
N THR A 242 -3.88 15.11 -1.93
CA THR A 242 -2.56 15.04 -2.59
C THR A 242 -2.72 14.33 -3.93
N GLY A 243 -1.64 13.96 -4.60
CA GLY A 243 -1.79 13.15 -5.82
C GLY A 243 -0.48 12.84 -6.52
N ASP A 244 -0.60 12.13 -7.64
CA ASP A 244 0.50 11.76 -8.51
C ASP A 244 0.65 12.76 -9.64
N ASN A 245 1.88 13.21 -9.89
CA ASN A 245 2.25 14.16 -10.95
C ASN A 245 1.45 15.48 -10.90
N ILE A 246 1.02 15.92 -9.72
CA ILE A 246 0.28 17.18 -9.54
C ILE A 246 1.14 18.20 -8.80
N THR A 247 0.99 19.46 -9.20
CA THR A 247 1.69 20.59 -8.62
C THR A 247 0.86 21.25 -7.52
N ARG A 248 1.49 22.14 -6.76
CA ARG A 248 0.83 23.00 -5.78
C ARG A 248 -0.34 23.80 -6.39
N GLU A 249 -0.14 24.35 -7.60
CA GLU A 249 -1.16 25.11 -8.32
C GLU A 249 -2.34 24.22 -8.74
N THR A 250 -2.06 22.95 -9.08
CA THR A 250 -3.12 21.98 -9.38
C THR A 250 -3.95 21.73 -8.14
N ILE A 251 -3.35 21.43 -6.98
CA ILE A 251 -4.10 21.22 -5.73
C ILE A 251 -4.92 22.45 -5.38
N GLN A 252 -4.37 23.66 -5.53
CA GLN A 252 -5.07 24.90 -5.25
C GLN A 252 -6.35 25.08 -6.09
N LYS A 253 -6.39 24.54 -7.30
CA LYS A 253 -7.58 24.57 -8.16
C LYS A 253 -8.61 23.51 -7.80
N LEU A 254 -8.19 22.45 -7.08
CA LEU A 254 -9.05 21.33 -6.70
C LEU A 254 -9.81 21.58 -5.38
N ILE A 255 -9.34 22.49 -4.54
CA ILE A 255 -9.90 22.79 -3.22
C ILE A 255 -10.85 23.99 -3.19
#